data_cd9663beebf1d50a552629cfdf042719
#
_entry.id   cd9663beebf1d50a552629cfdf042719
#
_cell.length_a   1.000
_cell.length_b   1.000
_cell.length_c   1.000
_cell.angle_alpha   90.00
_cell.angle_beta   90.00
_cell.angle_gamma   90.00
#
_symmetry.space_group_name_H-M   'P 1'
#
loop_
_entity.id
_entity.type
_entity.pdbx_description
1 polymer ?
#
loop_
_entity_poly.entity_id
_entity_poly.type
_entity_poly.pdbx_seq_one_letter_code
_entity_poly.pdbx_strand_id
1 'polypeptide(L)'
;MFIAKYDPFRDMRGLQSEMNRMFSDRFQGEEAFGTAWNPKIDIFENADSMVLEAELPGMKREDFELSFENNVLTLKGERKFEKRDETDNYHRVERAYGEFSRSFTLPHTVTVENAKAEFENGMLTVTLKKREETKARKIEITGTDATPKTIDATKSAGA
;
A
#
# COMPACT_ATOMS: atom_id res chain seq x y z
N MET A 1 2.60 30.10 57.70
CA MET A 1 3.60 30.09 56.61
C MET A 1 3.37 28.85 55.80
N PHE A 2 2.65 28.94 54.63
CA PHE A 2 2.36 27.81 53.79
C PHE A 2 3.48 27.70 52.75
N ILE A 3 4.28 26.66 52.85
CA ILE A 3 5.30 26.35 51.84
C ILE A 3 4.57 25.66 50.67
N ALA A 4 4.39 26.37 49.56
CA ALA A 4 3.90 25.81 48.33
C ALA A 4 4.98 24.82 47.80
N LYS A 5 4.65 23.55 47.84
CA LYS A 5 5.52 22.47 47.33
C LYS A 5 5.54 22.62 45.82
N TYR A 6 6.62 23.11 45.26
CA TYR A 6 6.86 23.17 43.82
C TYR A 6 7.04 21.75 43.29
N ASP A 7 6.11 21.26 42.50
CA ASP A 7 6.17 19.98 41.83
C ASP A 7 6.47 20.17 40.33
N PRO A 8 7.74 20.01 39.92
CA PRO A 8 8.15 20.25 38.53
C PRO A 8 7.55 19.23 37.53
N PHE A 9 7.02 18.11 38.01
CA PHE A 9 6.38 17.10 37.18
C PHE A 9 4.90 17.40 36.87
N ARG A 10 4.30 18.36 37.54
CA ARG A 10 2.92 18.78 37.33
C ARG A 10 2.78 19.53 35.99
N ASP A 11 3.75 20.37 35.68
CA ASP A 11 3.79 21.14 34.42
C ASP A 11 4.12 20.21 33.22
N MET A 12 4.95 19.18 33.43
CA MET A 12 5.27 18.21 32.40
C MET A 12 4.10 17.28 32.05
N ARG A 13 3.25 16.95 33.03
CA ARG A 13 1.99 16.21 32.79
C ARG A 13 0.96 17.06 32.06
N GLY A 14 0.89 18.36 32.33
CA GLY A 14 0.08 19.31 31.58
C GLY A 14 0.51 19.38 30.12
N LEU A 15 1.79 19.52 29.86
CA LEU A 15 2.36 19.58 28.50
C LEU A 15 2.14 18.27 27.72
N GLN A 16 2.27 17.12 28.39
CA GLN A 16 2.01 15.82 27.77
C GLN A 16 0.52 15.62 27.43
N SER A 17 -0.40 16.15 28.25
CA SER A 17 -1.83 16.10 27.96
C SER A 17 -2.22 17.05 26.84
N GLU A 18 -1.58 18.23 26.73
CA GLU A 18 -1.79 19.15 25.61
C GLU A 18 -1.19 18.62 24.30
N MET A 19 -0.01 18.00 24.34
CA MET A 19 0.54 17.30 23.18
C MET A 19 -0.37 16.17 22.73
N ASN A 20 -0.83 15.33 23.65
CA ASN A 20 -1.79 14.26 23.29
C ASN A 20 -3.08 14.82 22.70
N ARG A 21 -3.58 15.95 23.20
CA ARG A 21 -4.75 16.62 22.68
C ARG A 21 -4.52 17.21 21.29
N MET A 22 -3.37 17.85 21.06
CA MET A 22 -2.97 18.30 19.71
C MET A 22 -2.79 17.16 18.72
N PHE A 23 -2.23 16.03 19.17
CA PHE A 23 -2.14 14.83 18.33
C PHE A 23 -3.51 14.19 18.09
N SER A 24 -4.36 14.10 19.12
CA SER A 24 -5.72 13.55 18.99
C SER A 24 -6.60 14.41 18.07
N ASP A 25 -6.54 15.73 18.18
CA ASP A 25 -7.31 16.65 17.32
C ASP A 25 -6.83 16.61 15.85
N ARG A 26 -5.55 16.31 15.62
CA ARG A 26 -4.99 16.17 14.26
C ARG A 26 -5.29 14.82 13.63
N PHE A 27 -5.42 13.76 14.44
CA PHE A 27 -5.78 12.43 13.97
C PHE A 27 -7.28 12.13 14.04
N GLN A 28 -8.07 12.87 14.88
CA GLN A 28 -9.53 12.77 14.90
C GLN A 28 -10.22 13.73 13.92
N GLY A 29 -9.51 14.72 13.38
CA GLY A 29 -10.04 15.65 12.38
C GLY A 29 -10.22 15.08 10.99
N GLU A 30 -9.64 13.91 10.69
CA GLU A 30 -9.83 13.23 9.39
C GLU A 30 -10.97 12.20 9.37
N GLU A 31 -11.57 11.86 10.52
CA GLU A 31 -12.72 10.95 10.54
C GLU A 31 -14.10 11.66 10.47
N ALA A 32 -14.15 12.99 10.46
CA ALA A 32 -15.41 13.73 10.55
C ALA A 32 -16.02 14.18 9.20
N PHE A 33 -15.31 14.00 8.09
CA PHE A 33 -15.87 14.23 6.75
C PHE A 33 -15.65 13.02 5.88
N GLY A 34 -16.63 12.09 5.92
CA GLY A 34 -16.78 10.97 5.03
C GLY A 34 -15.47 10.16 4.91
N THR A 35 -15.44 8.99 5.49
CA THR A 35 -14.31 8.06 5.29
C THR A 35 -14.02 7.97 3.81
N ALA A 36 -12.99 8.69 3.34
CA ALA A 36 -12.55 8.62 1.97
C ALA A 36 -12.32 7.14 1.66
N TRP A 37 -13.02 6.61 0.69
CA TRP A 37 -12.86 5.23 0.32
C TRP A 37 -11.44 4.98 -0.17
N ASN A 38 -10.76 4.01 0.42
CA ASN A 38 -9.43 3.60 0.01
C ASN A 38 -9.46 2.15 -0.45
N PRO A 39 -8.95 1.84 -1.65
CA PRO A 39 -8.85 0.47 -2.15
C PRO A 39 -7.93 -0.37 -1.25
N LYS A 40 -8.33 -1.62 -1.03
CA LYS A 40 -7.44 -2.63 -0.45
C LYS A 40 -6.45 -3.06 -1.52
N ILE A 41 -5.19 -3.19 -1.12
CA ILE A 41 -4.10 -3.47 -2.07
C ILE A 41 -3.16 -4.48 -1.44
N ASP A 42 -2.90 -5.54 -2.18
CA ASP A 42 -1.88 -6.53 -1.87
C ASP A 42 -0.69 -6.36 -2.81
N ILE A 43 0.51 -6.50 -2.27
CA ILE A 43 1.75 -6.48 -3.04
C ILE A 43 2.55 -7.71 -2.67
N PHE A 44 2.87 -8.52 -3.66
CA PHE A 44 3.71 -9.70 -3.46
C PHE A 44 4.76 -9.80 -4.55
N GLU A 45 5.80 -10.55 -4.24
CA GLU A 45 6.97 -10.70 -5.09
C GLU A 45 7.30 -12.19 -5.27
N ASN A 46 7.61 -12.58 -6.50
CA ASN A 46 8.10 -13.91 -6.85
C ASN A 46 9.51 -13.83 -7.46
N ALA A 47 10.01 -14.93 -8.00
CA ALA A 47 11.36 -15.00 -8.58
C ALA A 47 11.54 -14.01 -9.75
N ASP A 48 10.50 -13.77 -10.56
CA ASP A 48 10.58 -13.06 -11.83
C ASP A 48 9.88 -11.69 -11.84
N SER A 49 8.95 -11.45 -10.91
CA SER A 49 8.08 -10.28 -10.93
C SER A 49 7.64 -9.83 -9.54
N MET A 50 7.23 -8.58 -9.47
CA MET A 50 6.43 -8.01 -8.39
C MET A 50 5.01 -7.81 -8.94
N VAL A 51 4.01 -8.17 -8.15
CA VAL A 51 2.60 -8.04 -8.51
C VAL A 51 1.90 -7.19 -7.47
N LEU A 52 1.11 -6.23 -7.94
CA LEU A 52 0.22 -5.41 -7.13
C LEU A 52 -1.21 -5.73 -7.54
N GLU A 53 -2.03 -6.09 -6.57
CA GLU A 53 -3.45 -6.35 -6.75
C GLU A 53 -4.26 -5.32 -5.95
N ALA A 54 -5.17 -4.60 -6.62
CA ALA A 54 -6.00 -3.59 -6.00
C ALA A 54 -7.48 -3.92 -6.20
N GLU A 55 -8.24 -3.92 -5.10
CA GLU A 55 -9.68 -4.10 -5.13
C GLU A 55 -10.38 -2.78 -5.46
N LEU A 56 -11.02 -2.71 -6.63
CA LEU A 56 -11.74 -1.54 -7.13
C LEU A 56 -13.21 -1.88 -7.46
N PRO A 57 -13.98 -2.39 -6.48
CA PRO A 57 -15.33 -2.87 -6.73
C PRO A 57 -16.27 -1.73 -7.12
N GLY A 58 -17.06 -1.96 -8.18
CA GLY A 58 -18.05 -1.00 -8.68
C GLY A 58 -17.45 0.19 -9.42
N MET A 59 -16.17 0.11 -9.81
CA MET A 59 -15.50 1.09 -10.67
C MET A 59 -15.38 0.58 -12.10
N LYS A 60 -15.29 1.50 -13.03
CA LYS A 60 -14.99 1.25 -14.44
C LYS A 60 -13.53 1.62 -14.71
N ARG A 61 -12.99 1.17 -15.86
CA ARG A 61 -11.60 1.48 -16.26
C ARG A 61 -11.34 2.99 -16.35
N GLU A 62 -12.34 3.77 -16.68
CA GLU A 62 -12.27 5.24 -16.81
C GLU A 62 -12.28 6.00 -15.48
N ASP A 63 -12.61 5.33 -14.36
CA ASP A 63 -12.73 5.96 -13.04
C ASP A 63 -11.40 6.04 -12.31
N PHE A 64 -10.32 5.44 -12.84
CA PHE A 64 -9.00 5.45 -12.21
C PHE A 64 -7.86 5.54 -13.23
N GLU A 65 -6.72 6.01 -12.75
CA GLU A 65 -5.49 6.18 -13.51
C GLU A 65 -4.33 5.57 -12.75
N LEU A 66 -3.42 4.93 -13.49
CA LEU A 66 -2.16 4.42 -12.98
C LEU A 66 -1.01 5.19 -13.63
N SER A 67 -0.15 5.77 -12.82
CA SER A 67 1.03 6.53 -13.28
C SER A 67 2.30 6.06 -12.58
N PHE A 68 3.43 6.23 -13.24
CA PHE A 68 4.74 5.93 -12.69
C PHE A 68 5.69 7.10 -12.93
N GLU A 69 6.27 7.60 -11.86
CA GLU A 69 7.23 8.69 -11.89
C GLU A 69 8.22 8.55 -10.72
N ASN A 70 9.51 8.80 -10.99
CA ASN A 70 10.57 8.80 -9.95
C ASN A 70 10.56 7.55 -9.04
N ASN A 71 10.41 6.37 -9.61
CA ASN A 71 10.28 5.09 -8.88
C ASN A 71 9.03 4.97 -8.00
N VAL A 72 8.05 5.83 -8.17
CA VAL A 72 6.78 5.78 -7.46
C VAL A 72 5.68 5.40 -8.43
N LEU A 73 4.98 4.31 -8.13
CA LEU A 73 3.76 3.90 -8.80
C LEU A 73 2.58 4.51 -8.05
N THR A 74 1.76 5.30 -8.74
CA THR A 74 0.60 5.96 -8.16
C THR A 74 -0.68 5.50 -8.84
N LEU A 75 -1.61 4.99 -8.03
CA LEU A 75 -2.97 4.65 -8.41
C LEU A 75 -3.90 5.70 -7.81
N LYS A 76 -4.59 6.46 -8.66
CA LYS A 76 -5.57 7.48 -8.25
C LYS A 76 -6.87 7.28 -8.99
N GLY A 77 -7.97 7.69 -8.39
CA GLY A 77 -9.29 7.60 -9.00
C GLY A 77 -10.40 8.12 -8.11
N GLU A 78 -11.62 8.00 -8.59
CA GLU A 78 -12.81 8.39 -7.87
C GLU A 78 -13.86 7.28 -7.94
N ARG A 79 -14.31 6.81 -6.76
CA ARG A 79 -15.46 5.92 -6.68
C ARG A 79 -16.72 6.75 -6.53
N LYS A 80 -17.50 6.85 -7.61
CA LYS A 80 -18.69 7.68 -7.66
C LYS A 80 -19.90 7.00 -7.03
N PHE A 81 -20.74 7.80 -6.39
CA PHE A 81 -22.06 7.36 -5.98
C PHE A 81 -23.02 7.54 -7.16
N GLU A 82 -23.40 6.42 -7.78
CA GLU A 82 -24.46 6.43 -8.79
C GLU A 82 -25.80 6.07 -8.13
N LYS A 83 -26.71 7.04 -8.06
CA LYS A 83 -28.09 6.80 -7.66
C LYS A 83 -28.78 6.05 -8.81
N ARG A 84 -29.38 4.89 -8.52
CA ARG A 84 -30.00 4.05 -9.57
C ARG A 84 -31.24 4.69 -10.16
N ASP A 85 -32.04 5.35 -9.34
CA ASP A 85 -33.23 6.08 -9.73
C ASP A 85 -33.42 7.28 -8.81
N GLU A 86 -33.93 8.41 -9.32
CA GLU A 86 -34.24 9.60 -8.52
C GLU A 86 -35.36 9.37 -7.51
N THR A 87 -36.21 8.38 -7.76
CA THR A 87 -37.31 7.97 -6.87
C THR A 87 -36.93 6.97 -5.80
N ASP A 88 -35.71 6.42 -5.85
CA ASP A 88 -35.24 5.45 -4.86
C ASP A 88 -35.11 6.06 -3.46
N ASN A 89 -35.80 5.48 -2.50
CA ASN A 89 -35.64 5.78 -1.08
C ASN A 89 -34.66 4.80 -0.45
N TYR A 90 -33.45 5.27 -0.15
CA TYR A 90 -32.45 4.46 0.53
C TYR A 90 -32.77 4.35 2.01
N HIS A 91 -32.99 3.13 2.49
CA HIS A 91 -33.16 2.85 3.92
C HIS A 91 -31.82 2.74 4.67
N ARG A 92 -30.76 2.32 3.97
CA ARG A 92 -29.41 2.17 4.54
C ARG A 92 -28.35 2.27 3.46
N VAL A 93 -27.31 3.05 3.71
CA VAL A 93 -26.14 3.19 2.84
C VAL A 93 -24.89 2.91 3.69
N GLU A 94 -24.14 1.86 3.31
CA GLU A 94 -22.93 1.43 4.01
C GLU A 94 -21.68 1.47 3.10
N ARG A 95 -21.83 1.92 1.85
CA ARG A 95 -20.72 2.02 0.91
C ARG A 95 -20.02 3.35 1.08
N ALA A 96 -18.70 3.32 1.09
CA ALA A 96 -17.88 4.51 1.01
C ALA A 96 -17.62 4.88 -0.45
N TYR A 97 -17.58 6.17 -0.73
CA TYR A 97 -17.35 6.78 -2.05
C TYR A 97 -16.31 7.89 -1.92
N GLY A 98 -15.83 8.41 -3.03
CA GLY A 98 -14.95 9.56 -3.07
C GLY A 98 -13.65 9.29 -3.83
N GLU A 99 -12.81 10.30 -3.87
CA GLU A 99 -11.49 10.26 -4.47
C GLU A 99 -10.52 9.47 -3.59
N PHE A 100 -9.58 8.80 -4.24
CA PHE A 100 -8.47 8.11 -3.57
C PHE A 100 -7.18 8.29 -4.33
N SER A 101 -6.07 8.21 -3.61
CA SER A 101 -4.73 8.19 -4.17
C SER A 101 -3.84 7.26 -3.33
N ARG A 102 -3.23 6.27 -3.99
CA ARG A 102 -2.31 5.31 -3.37
C ARG A 102 -0.98 5.34 -4.11
N SER A 103 0.10 5.56 -3.39
CA SER A 103 1.45 5.64 -3.96
C SER A 103 2.35 4.58 -3.33
N PHE A 104 3.15 3.93 -4.15
CA PHE A 104 4.06 2.84 -3.76
C PHE A 104 5.43 3.09 -4.34
N THR A 105 6.44 3.19 -3.49
CA THR A 105 7.82 3.25 -3.93
C THR A 105 8.25 1.86 -4.38
N LEU A 106 8.64 1.74 -5.65
CA LEU A 106 9.11 0.49 -6.22
C LEU A 106 10.61 0.30 -5.94
N PRO A 107 11.04 -0.92 -5.60
CA PRO A 107 12.47 -1.22 -5.48
C PRO A 107 13.16 -1.12 -6.84
N HIS A 108 14.45 -0.82 -6.83
CA HIS A 108 15.26 -0.73 -8.06
C HIS A 108 15.42 -2.08 -8.79
N THR A 109 15.01 -3.16 -8.15
CA THR A 109 15.03 -4.52 -8.71
C THR A 109 13.99 -4.75 -9.80
N VAL A 110 12.95 -3.92 -9.88
CA VAL A 110 11.89 -4.03 -10.89
C VAL A 110 12.02 -2.98 -11.99
N THR A 111 11.42 -3.26 -13.13
CA THR A 111 11.32 -2.33 -14.26
C THR A 111 9.86 -2.16 -14.68
N VAL A 112 9.53 -0.96 -15.14
CA VAL A 112 8.20 -0.64 -15.68
C VAL A 112 8.14 -0.75 -17.21
N GLU A 113 9.26 -0.97 -17.89
CA GLU A 113 9.34 -1.00 -19.37
C GLU A 113 8.41 -2.05 -19.99
N ASN A 114 8.13 -3.14 -19.27
CA ASN A 114 7.20 -4.18 -19.69
C ASN A 114 6.11 -4.42 -18.64
N ALA A 115 5.70 -3.37 -17.95
CA ALA A 115 4.61 -3.46 -16.99
C ALA A 115 3.32 -3.85 -17.70
N LYS A 116 2.56 -4.76 -17.11
CA LYS A 116 1.22 -5.13 -17.54
C LYS A 116 0.23 -4.73 -16.46
N ALA A 117 -0.86 -4.11 -16.86
CA ALA A 117 -1.97 -3.78 -15.98
C ALA A 117 -3.26 -4.35 -16.59
N GLU A 118 -3.93 -5.21 -15.85
CA GLU A 118 -5.17 -5.87 -16.25
C GLU A 118 -6.26 -5.53 -15.24
N PHE A 119 -7.44 -5.18 -15.71
CA PHE A 119 -8.59 -4.87 -14.86
C PHE A 119 -9.77 -5.74 -15.24
N GLU A 120 -10.12 -6.66 -14.34
CA GLU A 120 -11.23 -7.59 -14.52
C GLU A 120 -12.01 -7.77 -13.21
N ASN A 121 -13.33 -7.87 -13.29
CA ASN A 121 -14.22 -8.14 -12.15
C ASN A 121 -14.00 -7.22 -10.93
N GLY A 122 -13.54 -5.97 -11.15
CA GLY A 122 -13.25 -5.04 -10.07
C GLY A 122 -11.90 -5.25 -9.40
N MET A 123 -11.04 -6.09 -9.96
CA MET A 123 -9.66 -6.32 -9.52
C MET A 123 -8.71 -5.72 -10.55
N LEU A 124 -7.81 -4.85 -10.11
CA LEU A 124 -6.69 -4.35 -10.91
C LEU A 124 -5.44 -5.12 -10.52
N THR A 125 -4.86 -5.83 -11.47
CA THR A 125 -3.59 -6.56 -11.30
C THR A 125 -2.50 -5.86 -12.11
N VAL A 126 -1.43 -5.41 -11.44
CA VAL A 126 -0.27 -4.77 -12.06
C VAL A 126 0.94 -5.68 -11.89
N THR A 127 1.49 -6.18 -12.97
CA THR A 127 2.67 -7.04 -12.99
C THR A 127 3.88 -6.27 -13.48
N LEU A 128 4.92 -6.19 -12.65
CA LEU A 128 6.19 -5.54 -12.90
C LEU A 128 7.30 -6.59 -12.96
N LYS A 129 8.04 -6.66 -14.04
CA LYS A 129 9.13 -7.63 -14.18
C LYS A 129 10.36 -7.20 -13.38
N LYS A 130 11.06 -8.17 -12.82
CA LYS A 130 12.39 -7.95 -12.26
C LYS A 130 13.41 -7.71 -13.37
N ARG A 131 14.38 -6.85 -13.09
CA ARG A 131 15.54 -6.66 -13.97
C ARG A 131 16.36 -7.94 -14.00
N GLU A 132 16.81 -8.33 -15.17
CA GLU A 132 17.65 -9.55 -15.33
C GLU A 132 18.93 -9.52 -14.47
N GLU A 133 19.50 -8.34 -14.26
CA GLU A 133 20.69 -8.14 -13.44
C GLU A 133 20.46 -8.43 -11.95
N THR A 134 19.21 -8.38 -11.48
CA THR A 134 18.82 -8.57 -10.08
C THR A 134 18.27 -9.97 -9.79
N LYS A 135 18.09 -10.80 -10.82
CA LYS A 135 17.68 -12.19 -10.65
C LYS A 135 18.81 -13.02 -10.03
N ALA A 136 18.45 -13.93 -9.14
CA ALA A 136 19.40 -14.84 -8.53
C ALA A 136 20.16 -15.64 -9.62
N ARG A 137 21.48 -15.55 -9.61
CA ARG A 137 22.34 -16.32 -10.51
C ARG A 137 23.03 -17.43 -9.72
N LYS A 138 23.05 -18.61 -10.30
CA LYS A 138 23.82 -19.72 -9.75
C LYS A 138 25.29 -19.48 -9.99
N ILE A 139 26.09 -19.49 -8.93
CA ILE A 139 27.55 -19.38 -9.03
C ILE A 139 28.11 -20.82 -9.05
N GLU A 140 28.85 -21.16 -10.11
CA GLU A 140 29.59 -22.41 -10.15
C GLU A 140 30.90 -22.29 -9.39
N ILE A 141 31.10 -23.19 -8.44
CA ILE A 141 32.35 -23.25 -7.65
C ILE A 141 33.23 -24.29 -8.33
N THR A 142 34.32 -23.85 -8.99
CA THR A 142 35.35 -24.69 -9.52
C THR A 142 36.48 -24.86 -8.51
N GLY A 143 36.71 -26.09 -8.07
CA GLY A 143 37.82 -26.43 -7.17
C GLY A 143 38.83 -27.35 -7.84
N THR A 144 40.04 -27.47 -7.34
CA THR A 144 41.14 -28.28 -7.85
C THR A 144 40.95 -29.79 -7.66
N ASP A 145 39.90 -30.23 -6.95
CA ASP A 145 39.58 -31.66 -6.77
C ASP A 145 38.11 -31.90 -7.21
N ALA A 146 38.03 -32.47 -8.39
CA ALA A 146 36.96 -33.20 -9.06
C ALA A 146 35.53 -33.13 -8.48
N THR A 147 34.60 -32.77 -9.33
CA THR A 147 33.14 -32.78 -9.31
C THR A 147 32.47 -31.51 -8.68
N PRO A 148 31.79 -30.72 -9.51
CA PRO A 148 31.01 -29.60 -9.00
C PRO A 148 29.83 -30.12 -8.17
N LYS A 149 29.85 -29.86 -6.87
CA LYS A 149 28.66 -30.04 -6.01
C LYS A 149 27.73 -28.88 -6.24
N THR A 150 26.65 -29.15 -6.92
CA THR A 150 25.53 -28.23 -7.06
C THR A 150 24.81 -28.14 -5.72
N ILE A 151 24.87 -26.97 -5.08
CA ILE A 151 24.05 -26.68 -3.91
C ILE A 151 22.76 -26.04 -4.41
N ASP A 152 21.67 -26.81 -4.41
CA ASP A 152 20.33 -26.29 -4.68
C ASP A 152 19.85 -25.49 -3.46
N ALA A 153 19.81 -24.17 -3.59
CA ALA A 153 19.29 -23.26 -2.56
C ALA A 153 17.75 -23.25 -2.48
N THR A 154 17.06 -24.23 -3.08
CA THR A 154 15.60 -24.26 -3.20
C THR A 154 14.91 -25.24 -2.22
N LYS A 155 15.53 -25.56 -1.07
CA LYS A 155 14.86 -26.37 -0.04
C LYS A 155 15.05 -25.79 1.36
N SER A 156 14.37 -24.70 1.66
CA SER A 156 13.99 -24.38 3.04
C SER A 156 12.79 -23.40 3.07
N ALA A 157 11.63 -23.89 2.69
CA ALA A 157 10.37 -23.30 3.12
C ALA A 157 9.36 -24.45 3.17
N GLY A 158 9.21 -25.04 4.36
CA GLY A 158 8.21 -26.08 4.56
C GLY A 158 8.47 -26.90 5.83
N ALA A 159 8.16 -26.32 6.99
CA ALA A 159 7.70 -27.03 8.16
C ALA A 159 7.05 -26.01 9.11
#